data_0f39dfe44f95e18db21d506d1781ccd5
#
_entry.id   0f39dfe44f95e18db21d506d1781ccd5
#
_cell.length_a   1.000
_cell.length_b   1.000
_cell.length_c   1.000
_cell.angle_alpha   90.00
_cell.angle_beta   90.00
_cell.angle_gamma   90.00
#
_symmetry.space_group_name_H-M   'P 1'
#
loop_
_entity.id
_entity.type
_entity.pdbx_description
1 polymer ?
#
loop_
_entity_poly.entity_id
_entity_poly.type
_entity_poly.pdbx_seq_one_letter_code
_entity_poly.pdbx_strand_id
1 'polypeptide(L)'
;MNLVAVPPSASLPSLPSLTLAERVYAQIKQLIFDFVLLPGDRFSESDLANQVQVSRTPLRQALQRLQREGFLLVFPKSGWQVAPLDFETFDELYDLRVLLETHAVARLCEIEARPALTELAEVWLIKPGERQTAFITVDKLDEQFHSALVRAVGNSEMTRVHEDITERIRIIRRLDFTKPARVEATYDEHARILQAITRRRVDEAQRLLRAHVEQSKLEVRHITLDMLYQARQRIASGT
;
A
#
# COMPACT_ATOMS: atom_id res chain seq x y z
N MET A 1 20.75 19.57 -10.46
CA MET A 1 20.22 18.26 -9.97
C MET A 1 19.85 18.50 -8.51
N ASN A 2 18.60 18.87 -8.24
CA ASN A 2 18.16 19.17 -6.87
C ASN A 2 17.92 17.87 -6.11
N LEU A 3 18.83 17.57 -5.17
CA LEU A 3 18.66 16.49 -4.22
C LEU A 3 17.56 16.87 -3.23
N VAL A 4 16.56 16.03 -3.10
CA VAL A 4 15.50 16.18 -2.11
C VAL A 4 16.10 15.92 -0.74
N ALA A 5 16.08 16.93 0.14
CA ALA A 5 16.52 16.76 1.52
C ALA A 5 15.52 15.86 2.27
N VAL A 6 15.97 14.69 2.72
CA VAL A 6 15.21 13.84 3.65
C VAL A 6 15.26 14.50 5.03
N PRO A 7 14.13 14.72 5.71
CA PRO A 7 14.14 15.32 7.05
C PRO A 7 14.96 14.46 8.02
N PRO A 8 15.77 15.07 8.92
CA PRO A 8 16.71 14.37 9.81
C PRO A 8 16.06 13.52 10.90
N SER A 9 14.74 13.44 10.98
CA SER A 9 13.98 12.74 12.02
C SER A 9 13.53 11.32 11.66
N ALA A 10 13.94 10.76 10.53
CA ALA A 10 13.65 9.36 10.23
C ALA A 10 14.57 8.43 11.02
N SER A 11 14.34 8.32 12.34
CA SER A 11 15.05 7.38 13.21
C SER A 11 14.79 5.95 12.74
N LEU A 12 15.85 5.14 12.64
CA LEU A 12 15.76 3.71 12.32
C LEU A 12 14.84 3.01 13.33
N PRO A 13 13.86 2.21 12.87
CA PRO A 13 13.01 1.45 13.78
C PRO A 13 13.86 0.53 14.69
N SER A 14 13.66 0.64 15.98
CA SER A 14 14.36 -0.12 17.02
C SER A 14 13.76 -1.51 17.21
N LEU A 15 13.76 -2.35 16.17
CA LEU A 15 13.39 -3.77 16.29
C LEU A 15 14.66 -4.58 16.56
N PRO A 16 14.78 -5.26 17.72
CA PRO A 16 16.04 -5.90 18.17
C PRO A 16 16.55 -7.07 17.33
N SER A 17 15.79 -7.54 16.36
CA SER A 17 16.11 -8.72 15.55
C SER A 17 16.51 -8.44 14.09
N LEU A 18 16.38 -7.19 13.60
CA LEU A 18 16.68 -6.85 12.20
C LEU A 18 18.14 -6.42 12.02
N THR A 19 18.79 -6.93 10.97
CA THR A 19 20.11 -6.45 10.53
C THR A 19 20.06 -4.98 10.13
N LEU A 20 21.22 -4.31 10.13
CA LEU A 20 21.29 -2.92 9.70
C LEU A 20 20.79 -2.75 8.25
N ALA A 21 21.08 -3.69 7.35
CA ALA A 21 20.61 -3.65 5.97
C ALA A 21 19.10 -3.77 5.87
N GLU A 22 18.44 -4.60 6.69
CA GLU A 22 16.98 -4.71 6.73
C GLU A 22 16.32 -3.44 7.26
N ARG A 23 16.91 -2.80 8.28
CA ARG A 23 16.41 -1.51 8.78
C ARG A 23 16.53 -0.40 7.73
N VAL A 24 17.66 -0.33 7.04
CA VAL A 24 17.89 0.62 5.94
C VAL A 24 16.92 0.37 4.78
N TYR A 25 16.69 -0.90 4.43
CA TYR A 25 15.69 -1.28 3.44
C TYR A 25 14.29 -0.78 3.82
N ALA A 26 13.83 -1.06 5.04
CA ALA A 26 12.53 -0.62 5.52
C ALA A 26 12.41 0.91 5.53
N GLN A 27 13.47 1.61 5.95
CA GLN A 27 13.52 3.07 5.96
C GLN A 27 13.38 3.67 4.54
N ILE A 28 14.17 3.19 3.57
CA ILE A 28 14.11 3.70 2.20
C ILE A 28 12.75 3.39 1.56
N LYS A 29 12.23 2.19 1.79
CA LYS A 29 10.90 1.80 1.31
C LYS A 29 9.81 2.71 1.86
N GLN A 30 9.91 3.06 3.15
CA GLN A 30 8.99 4.01 3.77
C GLN A 30 9.11 5.42 3.17
N LEU A 31 10.34 5.89 2.86
CA LEU A 31 10.54 7.18 2.19
C LEU A 31 9.86 7.24 0.80
N ILE A 32 9.82 6.13 0.08
CA ILE A 32 9.09 6.02 -1.20
C ILE A 32 7.57 6.09 -0.94
N PHE A 33 7.07 5.32 0.01
CA PHE A 33 5.64 5.28 0.34
C PHE A 33 5.13 6.58 0.99
N ASP A 34 5.98 7.32 1.70
CA ASP A 34 5.66 8.63 2.27
C ASP A 34 5.90 9.79 1.28
N PHE A 35 6.11 9.50 -0.01
CA PHE A 35 6.34 10.49 -1.05
C PHE A 35 7.51 11.46 -0.78
N VAL A 36 8.45 11.07 0.09
CA VAL A 36 9.71 11.81 0.28
C VAL A 36 10.63 11.57 -0.92
N LEU A 37 10.73 10.31 -1.36
CA LEU A 37 11.33 9.93 -2.63
C LEU A 37 10.20 9.64 -3.62
N LEU A 38 10.05 10.47 -4.64
CA LEU A 38 8.98 10.32 -5.65
C LEU A 38 9.39 9.39 -6.79
N PRO A 39 8.42 8.72 -7.43
CA PRO A 39 8.62 8.04 -8.71
C PRO A 39 9.35 8.96 -9.70
N GLY A 40 10.45 8.46 -10.26
CA GLY A 40 11.33 9.21 -11.16
C GLY A 40 12.46 10.00 -10.50
N ASP A 41 12.47 10.18 -9.17
CA ASP A 41 13.57 10.85 -8.46
C ASP A 41 14.88 10.06 -8.61
N ARG A 42 16.00 10.78 -8.85
CA ARG A 42 17.34 10.20 -8.99
C ARG A 42 18.23 10.59 -7.82
N PHE A 43 19.06 9.67 -7.38
CA PHE A 43 20.00 9.88 -6.28
C PHE A 43 21.27 9.04 -6.44
N SER A 44 22.35 9.46 -5.79
CA SER A 44 23.58 8.67 -5.67
C SER A 44 23.60 7.86 -4.38
N GLU A 45 24.36 6.75 -4.36
CA GLU A 45 24.57 5.99 -3.12
C GLU A 45 25.21 6.84 -2.03
N SER A 46 26.12 7.76 -2.41
CA SER A 46 26.84 8.63 -1.45
C SER A 46 25.89 9.61 -0.75
N ASP A 47 25.02 10.24 -1.53
CA ASP A 47 24.09 11.24 -1.00
C ASP A 47 23.06 10.59 -0.09
N LEU A 48 22.50 9.45 -0.53
CA LEU A 48 21.54 8.73 0.29
C LEU A 48 22.16 8.13 1.55
N ALA A 49 23.41 7.61 1.48
CA ALA A 49 24.15 7.13 2.65
C ALA A 49 24.34 8.23 3.71
N ASN A 50 24.68 9.43 3.27
CA ASN A 50 24.81 10.60 4.15
C ASN A 50 23.46 11.00 4.77
N GLN A 51 22.38 10.97 3.99
CA GLN A 51 21.04 11.33 4.47
C GLN A 51 20.51 10.35 5.51
N VAL A 52 20.66 9.04 5.27
CA VAL A 52 20.20 7.99 6.20
C VAL A 52 21.24 7.60 7.25
N GLN A 53 22.40 8.27 7.26
CA GLN A 53 23.49 8.12 8.23
C GLN A 53 24.00 6.68 8.38
N VAL A 54 24.24 6.00 7.26
CA VAL A 54 24.75 4.62 7.23
C VAL A 54 25.94 4.49 6.28
N SER A 55 26.76 3.44 6.46
CA SER A 55 27.82 3.11 5.50
C SER A 55 27.24 2.56 4.19
N ARG A 56 28.06 2.61 3.13
CA ARG A 56 27.65 2.19 1.78
C ARG A 56 27.27 0.71 1.68
N THR A 57 27.89 -0.18 2.49
CA THR A 57 27.65 -1.62 2.39
C THR A 57 26.21 -2.01 2.73
N PRO A 58 25.64 -1.71 3.93
CA PRO A 58 24.24 -2.00 4.23
C PRO A 58 23.27 -1.25 3.32
N LEU A 59 23.61 -0.01 2.92
CA LEU A 59 22.82 0.75 1.97
C LEU A 59 22.71 0.02 0.62
N ARG A 60 23.84 -0.42 0.04
CA ARG A 60 23.84 -1.12 -1.25
C ARG A 60 23.05 -2.41 -1.21
N GLN A 61 23.12 -3.18 -0.12
CA GLN A 61 22.28 -4.38 0.08
C GLN A 61 20.79 -4.03 0.07
N ALA A 62 20.40 -2.97 0.77
CA ALA A 62 19.03 -2.47 0.79
C ALA A 62 18.56 -2.02 -0.61
N LEU A 63 19.37 -1.23 -1.32
CA LEU A 63 19.05 -0.75 -2.66
C LEU A 63 18.92 -1.89 -3.69
N GLN A 64 19.80 -2.89 -3.62
CA GLN A 64 19.72 -4.07 -4.48
C GLN A 64 18.45 -4.90 -4.21
N ARG A 65 18.00 -4.95 -2.95
CA ARG A 65 16.75 -5.61 -2.61
C ARG A 65 15.56 -4.83 -3.18
N LEU A 66 15.49 -3.51 -2.98
CA LEU A 66 14.46 -2.64 -3.55
C LEU A 66 14.42 -2.69 -5.08
N GLN A 67 15.59 -2.83 -5.73
CA GLN A 67 15.66 -3.02 -7.17
C GLN A 67 15.03 -4.35 -7.61
N ARG A 68 15.34 -5.45 -6.91
CA ARG A 68 14.74 -6.77 -7.23
C ARG A 68 13.23 -6.80 -7.03
N GLU A 69 12.72 -6.01 -6.08
CA GLU A 69 11.30 -5.83 -5.82
C GLU A 69 10.63 -4.81 -6.76
N GLY A 70 11.39 -4.16 -7.67
CA GLY A 70 10.85 -3.23 -8.66
C GLY A 70 10.64 -1.79 -8.18
N PHE A 71 11.05 -1.45 -6.95
CA PHE A 71 10.92 -0.08 -6.43
C PHE A 71 12.01 0.87 -6.95
N LEU A 72 13.17 0.34 -7.36
CA LEU A 72 14.30 1.12 -7.84
C LEU A 72 14.82 0.58 -9.17
N LEU A 73 15.34 1.49 -9.99
CA LEU A 73 16.13 1.23 -11.18
C LEU A 73 17.57 1.63 -10.93
N VAL A 74 18.55 0.83 -11.41
CA VAL A 74 19.96 1.16 -11.36
C VAL A 74 20.43 1.65 -12.72
N PHE A 75 21.17 2.75 -12.73
CA PHE A 75 21.84 3.29 -13.91
C PHE A 75 23.35 3.20 -13.69
N PRO A 76 24.07 2.30 -14.40
CA PRO A 76 25.51 2.15 -14.23
C PRO A 76 26.23 3.49 -14.37
N LYS A 77 27.06 3.83 -13.40
CA LYS A 77 27.81 5.12 -13.29
C LYS A 77 26.94 6.39 -13.06
N SER A 78 25.61 6.26 -13.04
CA SER A 78 24.68 7.40 -12.90
C SER A 78 23.81 7.33 -11.64
N GLY A 79 23.94 6.26 -10.83
CA GLY A 79 23.22 6.10 -9.57
C GLY A 79 21.92 5.32 -9.69
N TRP A 80 20.94 5.71 -8.90
CA TRP A 80 19.67 5.04 -8.73
C TRP A 80 18.51 5.96 -9.07
N GLN A 81 17.40 5.38 -9.44
CA GLN A 81 16.14 6.09 -9.66
C GLN A 81 15.00 5.34 -8.99
N VAL A 82 14.09 6.06 -8.32
CA VAL A 82 12.81 5.47 -7.91
C VAL A 82 12.04 5.09 -9.19
N ALA A 83 11.56 3.87 -9.27
CA ALA A 83 10.86 3.38 -10.45
C ALA A 83 9.68 4.31 -10.81
N PRO A 84 9.54 4.75 -12.05
CA PRO A 84 8.35 5.48 -12.48
C PRO A 84 7.09 4.65 -12.28
N LEU A 85 5.94 5.31 -12.12
CA LEU A 85 4.66 4.61 -12.07
C LEU A 85 4.37 3.96 -13.43
N ASP A 86 4.14 2.66 -13.42
CA ASP A 86 3.75 1.87 -14.58
C ASP A 86 2.27 1.53 -14.49
N PHE A 87 1.43 2.33 -15.15
CA PHE A 87 -0.02 2.19 -15.09
C PHE A 87 -0.54 0.93 -15.77
N GLU A 88 0.18 0.39 -16.76
CA GLU A 88 -0.17 -0.88 -17.41
C GLU A 88 0.02 -2.05 -16.43
N THR A 89 1.18 -2.14 -15.78
CA THR A 89 1.42 -3.11 -14.71
C THR A 89 0.42 -2.96 -13.56
N PHE A 90 0.03 -1.74 -13.18
CA PHE A 90 -0.99 -1.57 -12.13
C PHE A 90 -2.36 -2.09 -12.56
N ASP A 91 -2.77 -1.86 -13.79
CA ASP A 91 -4.02 -2.42 -14.34
C ASP A 91 -4.05 -3.96 -14.23
N GLU A 92 -2.95 -4.63 -14.61
CA GLU A 92 -2.80 -6.08 -14.49
C GLU A 92 -2.85 -6.57 -13.03
N LEU A 93 -2.19 -5.85 -12.11
CA LEU A 93 -2.22 -6.18 -10.69
C LEU A 93 -3.61 -6.04 -10.08
N TYR A 94 -4.39 -5.03 -10.48
CA TYR A 94 -5.78 -4.88 -10.07
C TYR A 94 -6.68 -5.99 -10.61
N ASP A 95 -6.43 -6.49 -11.83
CA ASP A 95 -7.16 -7.64 -12.37
C ASP A 95 -6.90 -8.91 -11.55
N LEU A 96 -5.65 -9.14 -11.14
CA LEU A 96 -5.30 -10.23 -10.23
C LEU A 96 -5.95 -10.06 -8.84
N ARG A 97 -6.01 -8.83 -8.30
CA ARG A 97 -6.74 -8.55 -7.06
C ARG A 97 -8.20 -8.97 -7.17
N VAL A 98 -8.90 -8.55 -8.26
CA VAL A 98 -10.29 -8.92 -8.50
C VAL A 98 -10.47 -10.42 -8.47
N LEU A 99 -9.60 -11.19 -9.13
CA LEU A 99 -9.66 -12.66 -9.16
C LEU A 99 -9.49 -13.27 -7.76
N LEU A 100 -8.45 -12.88 -7.03
CA LEU A 100 -8.14 -13.43 -5.71
C LEU A 100 -9.19 -13.05 -4.67
N GLU A 101 -9.55 -11.78 -4.62
CA GLU A 101 -10.45 -11.27 -3.58
C GLU A 101 -11.92 -11.70 -3.82
N THR A 102 -12.40 -11.76 -5.06
CA THR A 102 -13.74 -12.31 -5.35
C THR A 102 -13.83 -13.80 -5.04
N HIS A 103 -12.76 -14.57 -5.28
CA HIS A 103 -12.68 -15.95 -4.82
C HIS A 103 -12.70 -16.02 -3.28
N ALA A 104 -11.95 -15.16 -2.60
CA ALA A 104 -11.90 -15.13 -1.14
C ALA A 104 -13.29 -14.87 -0.52
N VAL A 105 -14.03 -13.86 -0.97
CA VAL A 105 -15.36 -13.56 -0.41
C VAL A 105 -16.38 -14.68 -0.68
N ALA A 106 -16.30 -15.35 -1.83
CA ALA A 106 -17.13 -16.51 -2.11
C ALA A 106 -16.87 -17.64 -1.10
N ARG A 107 -15.60 -17.99 -0.88
CA ARG A 107 -15.20 -18.99 0.12
C ARG A 107 -15.62 -18.61 1.54
N LEU A 108 -15.49 -17.33 1.92
CA LEU A 108 -15.91 -16.83 3.23
C LEU A 108 -17.43 -16.90 3.45
N CYS A 109 -18.24 -16.84 2.40
CA CYS A 109 -19.67 -17.08 2.50
C CYS A 109 -20.01 -18.55 2.85
N GLU A 110 -19.14 -19.51 2.49
CA GLU A 110 -19.35 -20.94 2.71
C GLU A 110 -18.83 -21.42 4.08
N ILE A 111 -17.75 -20.84 4.59
CA ILE A 111 -17.10 -21.22 5.85
C ILE A 111 -18.00 -20.86 7.06
N GLU A 112 -18.08 -21.73 8.05
CA GLU A 112 -18.89 -21.50 9.26
C GLU A 112 -18.21 -20.57 10.27
N ALA A 113 -16.97 -20.85 10.64
CA ALA A 113 -16.19 -20.06 11.60
C ALA A 113 -15.39 -18.96 10.88
N ARG A 114 -15.69 -17.71 11.19
CA ARG A 114 -15.12 -16.53 10.52
C ARG A 114 -14.67 -15.47 11.52
N PRO A 115 -13.70 -15.78 12.42
CA PRO A 115 -13.28 -14.83 13.45
C PRO A 115 -12.76 -13.49 12.86
N ALA A 116 -12.07 -13.54 11.73
CA ALA A 116 -11.57 -12.34 11.06
C ALA A 116 -12.69 -11.35 10.66
N LEU A 117 -13.92 -11.81 10.38
CA LEU A 117 -15.03 -10.92 10.07
C LEU A 117 -15.51 -10.12 11.29
N THR A 118 -15.34 -10.65 12.51
CA THR A 118 -15.68 -9.91 13.74
C THR A 118 -14.74 -8.72 13.93
N GLU A 119 -13.43 -8.93 13.80
CA GLU A 119 -12.43 -7.87 13.90
C GLU A 119 -12.65 -6.79 12.81
N LEU A 120 -12.96 -7.21 11.57
CA LEU A 120 -13.27 -6.28 10.49
C LEU A 120 -14.57 -5.50 10.74
N ALA A 121 -15.58 -6.13 11.36
CA ALA A 121 -16.84 -5.48 11.70
C ALA A 121 -16.65 -4.35 12.72
N GLU A 122 -15.77 -4.51 13.71
CA GLU A 122 -15.43 -3.49 14.70
C GLU A 122 -14.84 -2.21 14.05
N VAL A 123 -14.14 -2.36 12.94
CA VAL A 123 -13.53 -1.24 12.20
C VAL A 123 -14.51 -0.60 11.21
N TRP A 124 -15.26 -1.44 10.47
CA TRP A 124 -15.96 -0.98 9.27
C TRP A 124 -17.48 -0.82 9.44
N LEU A 125 -18.07 -1.35 10.54
CA LEU A 125 -19.51 -1.22 10.83
C LEU A 125 -19.79 -0.13 11.89
N ILE A 126 -18.92 0.85 12.02
CA ILE A 126 -19.08 1.99 12.95
C ILE A 126 -19.92 3.11 12.33
N LYS A 127 -20.46 3.99 13.20
CA LYS A 127 -21.25 5.15 12.76
C LYS A 127 -20.39 6.20 12.08
N PRO A 128 -20.94 6.99 11.14
CA PRO A 128 -20.17 8.02 10.43
C PRO A 128 -19.35 8.96 11.32
N GLY A 129 -19.90 9.41 12.46
CA GLY A 129 -19.19 10.31 13.40
C GLY A 129 -18.05 9.67 14.19
N GLU A 130 -17.88 8.34 14.11
CA GLU A 130 -16.83 7.57 14.81
C GLU A 130 -15.74 7.10 13.84
N ARG A 131 -15.88 7.38 12.53
CA ARG A 131 -14.96 6.95 11.48
C ARG A 131 -13.62 7.67 11.57
N GLN A 132 -12.54 6.95 11.28
CA GLN A 132 -11.23 7.56 11.09
C GLN A 132 -11.22 8.40 9.81
N THR A 133 -10.65 9.61 9.90
CA THR A 133 -10.58 10.53 8.76
C THR A 133 -9.15 10.79 8.30
N ALA A 134 -8.15 10.46 9.13
CA ALA A 134 -6.74 10.60 8.76
C ALA A 134 -6.38 9.61 7.64
N PHE A 135 -6.03 10.11 6.47
CA PHE A 135 -5.80 9.31 5.26
C PHE A 135 -4.75 8.20 5.45
N ILE A 136 -3.66 8.46 6.17
CA ILE A 136 -2.62 7.46 6.47
C ILE A 136 -3.17 6.29 7.31
N THR A 137 -4.14 6.58 8.19
CA THR A 137 -4.78 5.55 9.01
C THR A 137 -5.75 4.72 8.18
N VAL A 138 -6.58 5.39 7.37
CA VAL A 138 -7.59 4.71 6.55
C VAL A 138 -6.96 3.87 5.45
N ASP A 139 -5.88 4.33 4.81
CA ASP A 139 -5.08 3.56 3.86
C ASP A 139 -4.60 2.22 4.45
N LYS A 140 -4.07 2.24 5.67
CA LYS A 140 -3.65 1.02 6.37
C LYS A 140 -4.83 0.10 6.72
N LEU A 141 -5.94 0.67 7.20
CA LEU A 141 -7.15 -0.09 7.52
C LEU A 141 -7.73 -0.76 6.27
N ASP A 142 -7.74 -0.05 5.14
CA ASP A 142 -8.19 -0.57 3.86
C ASP A 142 -7.30 -1.73 3.37
N GLU A 143 -5.97 -1.58 3.47
CA GLU A 143 -5.04 -2.67 3.16
C GLU A 143 -5.26 -3.90 4.06
N GLN A 144 -5.48 -3.67 5.37
CA GLN A 144 -5.78 -4.73 6.32
C GLN A 144 -7.10 -5.45 6.01
N PHE A 145 -8.14 -4.71 5.58
CA PHE A 145 -9.42 -5.27 5.18
C PHE A 145 -9.25 -6.33 4.08
N HIS A 146 -8.66 -5.95 2.97
CA HIS A 146 -8.45 -6.84 1.83
C HIS A 146 -7.55 -8.03 2.18
N SER A 147 -6.45 -7.79 2.87
CA SER A 147 -5.53 -8.84 3.31
C SER A 147 -6.18 -9.82 4.29
N ALA A 148 -7.02 -9.34 5.21
CA ALA A 148 -7.73 -10.19 6.17
C ALA A 148 -8.75 -11.09 5.48
N LEU A 149 -9.49 -10.60 4.49
CA LEU A 149 -10.42 -11.42 3.71
C LEU A 149 -9.70 -12.57 3.01
N VAL A 150 -8.55 -12.30 2.38
CA VAL A 150 -7.77 -13.32 1.68
C VAL A 150 -7.14 -14.33 2.65
N ARG A 151 -6.54 -13.87 3.75
CA ARG A 151 -5.95 -14.74 4.78
C ARG A 151 -6.98 -15.66 5.44
N ALA A 152 -8.20 -15.17 5.66
CA ALA A 152 -9.26 -15.92 6.32
C ALA A 152 -9.73 -17.15 5.52
N VAL A 153 -9.39 -17.25 4.23
CA VAL A 153 -9.64 -18.46 3.40
C VAL A 153 -8.70 -19.62 3.80
N GLY A 154 -7.54 -19.34 4.40
CA GLY A 154 -6.57 -20.34 4.82
C GLY A 154 -5.66 -20.88 3.71
N ASN A 155 -5.64 -20.25 2.54
CA ASN A 155 -4.73 -20.59 1.44
C ASN A 155 -3.46 -19.71 1.51
N SER A 156 -2.35 -20.28 1.99
CA SER A 156 -1.09 -19.55 2.21
C SER A 156 -0.46 -19.00 0.93
N GLU A 157 -0.56 -19.73 -0.20
CA GLU A 157 -0.03 -19.26 -1.47
C GLU A 157 -0.86 -18.10 -2.05
N MET A 158 -2.17 -18.19 -1.94
CA MET A 158 -3.05 -17.09 -2.32
C MET A 158 -2.79 -15.83 -1.48
N THR A 159 -2.56 -15.99 -0.18
CA THR A 159 -2.17 -14.91 0.73
C THR A 159 -0.84 -14.28 0.28
N ARG A 160 0.17 -15.07 0.04
CA ARG A 160 1.49 -14.61 -0.40
C ARG A 160 1.43 -13.80 -1.70
N VAL A 161 0.69 -14.30 -2.70
CA VAL A 161 0.51 -13.60 -3.97
C VAL A 161 -0.24 -12.28 -3.78
N HIS A 162 -1.30 -12.28 -2.97
CA HIS A 162 -2.08 -11.07 -2.68
C HIS A 162 -1.26 -10.02 -1.92
N GLU A 163 -0.40 -10.44 -0.98
CA GLU A 163 0.50 -9.55 -0.24
C GLU A 163 1.54 -8.89 -1.18
N ASP A 164 2.11 -9.64 -2.14
CA ASP A 164 3.01 -9.08 -3.15
C ASP A 164 2.31 -8.02 -4.02
N ILE A 165 1.11 -8.34 -4.51
CA ILE A 165 0.29 -7.38 -5.27
C ILE A 165 0.01 -6.12 -4.43
N THR A 166 -0.46 -6.31 -3.20
CA THR A 166 -0.80 -5.22 -2.27
C THR A 166 0.39 -4.29 -2.04
N GLU A 167 1.58 -4.84 -1.86
CA GLU A 167 2.80 -4.05 -1.67
C GLU A 167 3.18 -3.24 -2.90
N ARG A 168 3.06 -3.82 -4.09
CA ARG A 168 3.40 -3.17 -5.36
C ARG A 168 2.45 -2.01 -5.70
N ILE A 169 1.17 -2.12 -5.38
CA ILE A 169 0.18 -1.06 -5.64
C ILE A 169 0.04 -0.05 -4.48
N ARG A 170 0.73 -0.25 -3.35
CA ARG A 170 0.57 0.56 -2.13
C ARG A 170 0.77 2.06 -2.39
N ILE A 171 1.77 2.42 -3.19
CA ILE A 171 2.08 3.83 -3.45
C ILE A 171 0.91 4.57 -4.09
N ILE A 172 0.20 3.93 -5.03
CA ILE A 172 -0.93 4.55 -5.71
C ILE A 172 -2.21 4.52 -4.87
N ARG A 173 -2.44 3.46 -4.07
CA ARG A 173 -3.58 3.41 -3.15
C ARG A 173 -3.53 4.54 -2.11
N ARG A 174 -2.35 4.85 -1.57
CA ARG A 174 -2.18 5.97 -0.64
C ARG A 174 -2.59 7.32 -1.22
N LEU A 175 -2.36 7.53 -2.51
CA LEU A 175 -2.80 8.75 -3.20
C LEU A 175 -4.33 8.87 -3.30
N ASP A 176 -5.03 7.76 -3.46
CA ASP A 176 -6.49 7.74 -3.55
C ASP A 176 -7.13 8.21 -2.23
N PHE A 177 -6.61 7.78 -1.08
CA PHE A 177 -7.09 8.16 0.25
C PHE A 177 -6.81 9.62 0.65
N THR A 178 -6.07 10.39 -0.14
CA THR A 178 -5.94 11.84 0.09
C THR A 178 -7.26 12.61 -0.16
N LYS A 179 -8.26 11.96 -0.76
CA LYS A 179 -9.59 12.53 -1.06
C LYS A 179 -10.59 12.17 0.05
N PRO A 180 -11.15 13.12 0.83
CA PRO A 180 -12.10 12.80 1.92
C PRO A 180 -13.33 12.02 1.46
N ALA A 181 -13.85 12.33 0.27
CA ALA A 181 -15.00 11.61 -0.30
C ALA A 181 -14.70 10.11 -0.53
N ARG A 182 -13.44 9.75 -0.85
CA ARG A 182 -13.03 8.36 -1.02
C ARG A 182 -13.02 7.63 0.33
N VAL A 183 -12.55 8.29 1.39
CA VAL A 183 -12.57 7.75 2.75
C VAL A 183 -13.99 7.33 3.16
N GLU A 184 -14.96 8.21 3.03
CA GLU A 184 -16.37 7.93 3.38
C GLU A 184 -16.96 6.81 2.51
N ALA A 185 -16.72 6.86 1.20
CA ALA A 185 -17.19 5.82 0.28
C ALA A 185 -16.62 4.44 0.63
N THR A 186 -15.34 4.37 1.02
CA THR A 186 -14.69 3.11 1.42
C THR A 186 -15.36 2.47 2.63
N TYR A 187 -15.70 3.25 3.66
CA TYR A 187 -16.44 2.74 4.81
C TYR A 187 -17.78 2.13 4.42
N ASP A 188 -18.55 2.81 3.57
CA ASP A 188 -19.86 2.32 3.12
C ASP A 188 -19.74 1.08 2.25
N GLU A 189 -18.74 1.03 1.36
CA GLU A 189 -18.48 -0.11 0.49
C GLU A 189 -18.06 -1.33 1.30
N HIS A 190 -17.09 -1.19 2.22
CA HIS A 190 -16.62 -2.28 3.08
C HIS A 190 -17.74 -2.81 4.00
N ALA A 191 -18.54 -1.91 4.57
CA ALA A 191 -19.69 -2.31 5.38
C ALA A 191 -20.68 -3.20 4.59
N ARG A 192 -21.01 -2.83 3.34
CA ARG A 192 -21.90 -3.63 2.47
C ARG A 192 -21.29 -4.98 2.12
N ILE A 193 -19.98 -5.02 1.82
CA ILE A 193 -19.25 -6.28 1.52
C ILE A 193 -19.34 -7.20 2.73
N LEU A 194 -18.99 -6.73 3.94
CA LEU A 194 -19.06 -7.52 5.17
C LEU A 194 -20.46 -8.03 5.47
N GLN A 195 -21.49 -7.19 5.29
CA GLN A 195 -22.88 -7.61 5.47
C GLN A 195 -23.30 -8.70 4.47
N ALA A 196 -22.89 -8.60 3.21
CA ALA A 196 -23.16 -9.63 2.20
C ALA A 196 -22.49 -10.96 2.56
N ILE A 197 -21.22 -10.96 2.98
CA ILE A 197 -20.48 -12.13 3.43
C ILE A 197 -21.15 -12.74 4.68
N THR A 198 -21.50 -11.92 5.67
CA THR A 198 -22.16 -12.38 6.90
C THR A 198 -23.50 -13.04 6.62
N ARG A 199 -24.27 -12.52 5.67
CA ARG A 199 -25.56 -13.06 5.21
C ARG A 199 -25.42 -14.23 4.23
N ARG A 200 -24.20 -14.66 3.92
CA ARG A 200 -23.89 -15.75 2.97
C ARG A 200 -24.40 -15.51 1.55
N ARG A 201 -24.44 -14.25 1.11
CA ARG A 201 -24.92 -13.84 -0.22
C ARG A 201 -23.75 -13.79 -1.20
N VAL A 202 -23.35 -14.95 -1.73
CA VAL A 202 -22.12 -15.10 -2.55
C VAL A 202 -22.09 -14.12 -3.72
N ASP A 203 -23.12 -14.12 -4.57
CA ASP A 203 -23.16 -13.28 -5.78
C ASP A 203 -23.14 -11.79 -5.44
N GLU A 204 -23.83 -11.39 -4.36
CA GLU A 204 -23.84 -10.01 -3.88
C GLU A 204 -22.46 -9.60 -3.36
N ALA A 205 -21.82 -10.45 -2.56
CA ALA A 205 -20.49 -10.19 -2.01
C ALA A 205 -19.43 -10.04 -3.11
N GLN A 206 -19.43 -10.96 -4.09
CA GLN A 206 -18.52 -10.91 -5.23
C GLN A 206 -18.75 -9.66 -6.09
N ARG A 207 -20.01 -9.31 -6.39
CA ARG A 207 -20.33 -8.12 -7.18
C ARG A 207 -19.90 -6.82 -6.46
N LEU A 208 -20.18 -6.71 -5.16
CA LEU A 208 -19.82 -5.54 -4.37
C LEU A 208 -18.30 -5.38 -4.27
N LEU A 209 -17.57 -6.46 -4.00
CA LEU A 209 -16.11 -6.43 -3.92
C LEU A 209 -15.48 -6.09 -5.27
N ARG A 210 -15.94 -6.70 -6.35
CA ARG A 210 -15.48 -6.40 -7.71
C ARG A 210 -15.67 -4.91 -8.01
N ALA A 211 -16.86 -4.36 -7.80
CA ALA A 211 -17.15 -2.96 -8.06
C ALA A 211 -16.25 -2.03 -7.23
N HIS A 212 -15.97 -2.37 -5.97
CA HIS A 212 -15.07 -1.63 -5.09
C HIS A 212 -13.63 -1.60 -5.62
N VAL A 213 -13.08 -2.76 -6.01
CA VAL A 213 -11.71 -2.86 -6.53
C VAL A 213 -11.59 -2.19 -7.90
N GLU A 214 -12.59 -2.37 -8.78
CA GLU A 214 -12.63 -1.73 -10.10
C GLU A 214 -12.74 -0.20 -10.00
N GLN A 215 -13.48 0.33 -9.02
CA GLN A 215 -13.52 1.77 -8.75
C GLN A 215 -12.12 2.29 -8.35
N SER A 216 -11.42 1.59 -7.45
CA SER A 216 -10.04 1.95 -7.09
C SER A 216 -9.10 1.89 -8.31
N LYS A 217 -9.25 0.90 -9.20
CA LYS A 217 -8.51 0.81 -10.46
C LYS A 217 -8.74 2.03 -11.35
N LEU A 218 -9.97 2.50 -11.47
CA LEU A 218 -10.29 3.69 -12.26
C LEU A 218 -9.65 4.97 -11.68
N GLU A 219 -9.65 5.13 -10.36
CA GLU A 219 -9.03 6.28 -9.70
C GLU A 219 -7.51 6.37 -9.95
N VAL A 220 -6.83 5.21 -10.03
CA VAL A 220 -5.40 5.15 -10.37
C VAL A 220 -5.08 5.83 -11.70
N ARG A 221 -5.95 5.70 -12.69
CA ARG A 221 -5.75 6.31 -14.03
C ARG A 221 -5.83 7.84 -14.02
N HIS A 222 -6.38 8.43 -12.96
CA HIS A 222 -6.46 9.89 -12.77
C HIS A 222 -5.29 10.46 -11.96
N ILE A 223 -4.31 9.61 -11.55
CA ILE A 223 -3.14 10.06 -10.80
C ILE A 223 -2.21 10.85 -11.73
N THR A 224 -1.88 12.06 -11.30
CA THR A 224 -0.98 12.98 -12.00
C THR A 224 0.27 13.26 -11.19
N LEU A 225 1.32 13.77 -11.85
CA LEU A 225 2.54 14.24 -11.17
C LEU A 225 2.23 15.33 -10.13
N ASP A 226 1.26 16.20 -10.42
CA ASP A 226 0.83 17.23 -9.47
C ASP A 226 0.28 16.63 -8.17
N MET A 227 -0.50 15.56 -8.25
CA MET A 227 -0.97 14.84 -7.05
C MET A 227 0.17 14.26 -6.21
N LEU A 228 1.23 13.75 -6.84
CA LEU A 228 2.42 13.26 -6.14
C LEU A 228 3.15 14.41 -5.42
N TYR A 229 3.33 15.55 -6.06
CA TYR A 229 3.94 16.73 -5.46
C TYR A 229 3.11 17.30 -4.31
N GLN A 230 1.78 17.35 -4.45
CA GLN A 230 0.87 17.78 -3.39
C GLN A 230 0.91 16.83 -2.19
N ALA A 231 0.96 15.51 -2.41
CA ALA A 231 1.09 14.51 -1.35
C ALA A 231 2.41 14.71 -0.57
N ARG A 232 3.53 14.97 -1.28
CA ARG A 232 4.81 15.31 -0.64
C ARG A 232 4.70 16.54 0.27
N GLN A 233 4.05 17.60 -0.21
CA GLN A 233 3.90 18.85 0.56
C GLN A 233 3.06 18.65 1.83
N ARG A 234 1.95 17.90 1.76
CA ARG A 234 1.10 17.61 2.91
C ARG A 234 1.83 16.83 4.00
N ILE A 235 2.61 15.83 3.63
CA ILE A 235 3.41 15.06 4.60
C ILE A 235 4.47 15.92 5.24
N ALA A 236 5.13 16.81 4.49
CA ALA A 236 6.12 17.73 5.01
C ALA A 236 5.52 18.78 5.97
N SER A 237 4.24 19.15 5.81
CA SER A 237 3.52 20.10 6.67
C SER A 237 2.82 19.44 7.86
N GLY A 238 2.79 18.11 7.95
CA GLY A 238 2.13 17.38 9.05
C GLY A 238 0.59 17.44 9.03
N THR A 239 0.00 17.78 7.88
CA THR A 239 -1.46 17.89 7.67
C THR A 239 -2.03 16.70 6.91
#